data_929d438aab56f664b649f2f5ace46517
#
_entry.id   929d438aab56f664b649f2f5ace46517
#
_cell.length_a   1.000
_cell.length_b   1.000
_cell.length_c   1.000
_cell.angle_alpha   90.00
_cell.angle_beta   90.00
_cell.angle_gamma   90.00
#
_symmetry.space_group_name_H-M   'P 1'
#
loop_
_entity.id
_entity.type
_entity.pdbx_description
1 polymer ?
#
loop_
_entity_poly.entity_id
_entity_poly.type
_entity_poly.pdbx_seq_one_letter_code
_entity_poly.pdbx_strand_id
1 'polypeptide(L)'
;MELPFAESWKIKMVEPIRKSTREEREQWIKEAHYNVFQLKSEQVYIDLITDSGTGAMSDRQWAGMMLGDESYAGATSFFKLKDTITRITGFEYIIPTHQGRAAENVLFSYLVHEGNIVPGNSHFDTTKGHIEGRHAIALDCTIDEAKNTQLEIPFKGNVDPAKLEKALSEYADCIPFIIVTITNNTAGGQPVSMQNLREVRAIADKYNKPVLFDSARFAENAYFIKMREEGYQDKSIKEITREMFDLADGMTMSAKKDGIVNMGGFIATRRKEWYEGAKGFCVQYEGYLTYGGMNGRDMNALAIGLDENTAVSYTHLTLPTICSV
;
A
#
# COMPACT_ATOMS: atom_id res chain seq x y z
N MET A 1 -4.98 7.31 -34.16
CA MET A 1 -5.36 6.89 -32.79
C MET A 1 -5.13 5.40 -32.74
N GLU A 2 -4.10 4.95 -32.00
CA GLU A 2 -3.88 3.52 -31.78
C GLU A 2 -5.04 2.99 -30.93
N LEU A 3 -5.62 1.88 -31.34
CA LEU A 3 -6.65 1.22 -30.55
C LEU A 3 -6.01 0.66 -29.27
N PRO A 4 -6.66 0.76 -28.11
CA PRO A 4 -6.14 0.17 -26.89
C PRO A 4 -5.98 -1.34 -27.06
N PHE A 5 -4.93 -1.88 -26.43
CA PHE A 5 -4.66 -3.30 -26.44
C PHE A 5 -5.83 -4.07 -25.81
N ALA A 6 -6.23 -5.18 -26.39
CA ALA A 6 -7.27 -6.02 -25.80
C ALA A 6 -6.73 -6.69 -24.52
N GLU A 7 -7.49 -6.59 -23.44
CA GLU A 7 -7.14 -7.19 -22.16
C GLU A 7 -7.11 -8.73 -22.24
N SER A 8 -6.17 -9.33 -21.54
CA SER A 8 -5.92 -10.78 -21.57
C SER A 8 -6.78 -11.60 -20.60
N TRP A 9 -7.93 -11.07 -20.19
CA TRP A 9 -8.82 -11.70 -19.21
C TRP A 9 -10.28 -11.78 -19.72
N LYS A 10 -11.08 -12.63 -19.08
CA LYS A 10 -12.51 -12.81 -19.37
C LYS A 10 -13.33 -12.56 -18.11
N ILE A 11 -14.41 -11.79 -18.25
CA ILE A 11 -15.38 -11.57 -17.19
C ILE A 11 -16.29 -12.81 -17.09
N LYS A 12 -16.39 -13.41 -15.90
CA LYS A 12 -17.25 -14.56 -15.60
C LYS A 12 -18.49 -14.21 -14.78
N MET A 13 -18.53 -12.99 -14.23
CA MET A 13 -19.63 -12.55 -13.35
C MET A 13 -20.24 -11.26 -13.90
N VAL A 14 -21.55 -11.18 -13.82
CA VAL A 14 -22.32 -9.99 -14.20
C VAL A 14 -23.15 -9.56 -13.00
N GLU A 15 -22.98 -8.31 -12.58
CA GLU A 15 -23.77 -7.69 -11.53
C GLU A 15 -24.76 -6.69 -12.15
N PRO A 16 -26.08 -6.75 -11.80
CA PRO A 16 -27.03 -5.76 -12.29
C PRO A 16 -26.79 -4.42 -11.59
N ILE A 17 -26.71 -3.36 -12.40
CA ILE A 17 -26.61 -1.98 -11.91
C ILE A 17 -27.92 -1.24 -12.13
N ARG A 18 -28.33 -0.42 -11.15
CA ARG A 18 -29.48 0.46 -11.26
C ARG A 18 -29.12 1.67 -12.11
N LYS A 19 -29.84 1.86 -13.20
CA LYS A 19 -29.80 3.12 -13.94
C LYS A 19 -30.68 4.15 -13.24
N SER A 20 -30.13 5.32 -12.95
CA SER A 20 -30.84 6.43 -12.32
C SER A 20 -31.09 7.56 -13.33
N THR A 21 -32.13 8.36 -13.08
CA THR A 21 -32.33 9.61 -13.81
C THR A 21 -31.40 10.70 -13.30
N ARG A 22 -31.30 11.82 -14.03
CA ARG A 22 -30.52 12.97 -13.58
C ARG A 22 -31.10 13.57 -12.31
N GLU A 23 -32.43 13.67 -12.24
CA GLU A 23 -33.17 14.24 -11.11
C GLU A 23 -32.93 13.44 -9.82
N GLU A 24 -32.95 12.10 -9.92
CA GLU A 24 -32.62 11.23 -8.79
C GLU A 24 -31.18 11.49 -8.29
N ARG A 25 -30.20 11.58 -9.20
CA ARG A 25 -28.80 11.85 -8.81
C ARG A 25 -28.61 13.23 -8.18
N GLU A 26 -29.28 14.25 -8.72
CA GLU A 26 -29.26 15.61 -8.16
C GLU A 26 -29.88 15.65 -6.76
N GLN A 27 -30.92 14.87 -6.52
CA GLN A 27 -31.54 14.73 -5.18
C GLN A 27 -30.58 14.02 -4.21
N TRP A 28 -30.05 12.87 -4.60
CA TRP A 28 -29.17 12.07 -3.73
C TRP A 28 -27.92 12.82 -3.31
N ILE A 29 -27.26 13.53 -4.23
CA ILE A 29 -26.05 14.31 -3.89
C ILE A 29 -26.38 15.49 -2.97
N LYS A 30 -27.55 16.10 -3.07
CA LYS A 30 -28.01 17.13 -2.12
C LYS A 30 -28.30 16.54 -0.74
N GLU A 31 -28.97 15.39 -0.66
CA GLU A 31 -29.23 14.66 0.58
C GLU A 31 -27.93 14.21 1.26
N ALA A 32 -26.91 13.87 0.47
CA ALA A 32 -25.55 13.56 0.90
C ALA A 32 -24.72 14.79 1.23
N HIS A 33 -25.31 16.00 1.28
CA HIS A 33 -24.61 17.27 1.54
C HIS A 33 -23.38 17.48 0.62
N TYR A 34 -23.46 17.02 -0.63
CA TYR A 34 -22.37 17.04 -1.62
C TYR A 34 -21.13 16.24 -1.20
N ASN A 35 -21.25 15.35 -0.22
CA ASN A 35 -20.20 14.42 0.17
C ASN A 35 -20.46 13.05 -0.48
N VAL A 36 -19.68 12.71 -1.50
CA VAL A 36 -19.82 11.46 -2.26
C VAL A 36 -19.69 10.19 -1.40
N PHE A 37 -18.98 10.26 -0.26
CA PHE A 37 -18.86 9.13 0.68
C PHE A 37 -20.12 8.88 1.52
N GLN A 38 -21.12 9.75 1.46
CA GLN A 38 -22.42 9.54 2.09
C GLN A 38 -23.47 8.95 1.13
N LEU A 39 -23.13 8.77 -0.14
CA LEU A 39 -23.97 8.07 -1.10
C LEU A 39 -23.99 6.57 -0.78
N LYS A 40 -25.16 5.94 -0.98
CA LYS A 40 -25.26 4.48 -0.96
C LYS A 40 -24.64 3.89 -2.23
N SER A 41 -24.06 2.69 -2.16
CA SER A 41 -23.42 2.05 -3.31
C SER A 41 -24.38 1.90 -4.50
N GLU A 42 -25.67 1.60 -4.26
CA GLU A 42 -26.71 1.51 -5.31
C GLU A 42 -27.02 2.83 -6.02
N GLN A 43 -26.59 3.97 -5.45
CA GLN A 43 -26.73 5.32 -6.01
C GLN A 43 -25.53 5.73 -6.88
N VAL A 44 -24.46 4.97 -6.84
CA VAL A 44 -23.21 5.21 -7.58
C VAL A 44 -23.17 4.30 -8.80
N TYR A 45 -23.30 4.88 -9.98
CA TYR A 45 -23.29 4.14 -11.24
C TYR A 45 -21.90 3.72 -11.67
N ILE A 46 -20.94 4.62 -11.55
CA ILE A 46 -19.52 4.41 -11.84
C ILE A 46 -18.73 5.00 -10.67
N ASP A 47 -17.97 4.16 -9.96
CA ASP A 47 -17.07 4.59 -8.89
C ASP A 47 -15.65 4.70 -9.44
N LEU A 48 -15.13 5.94 -9.49
CA LEU A 48 -13.76 6.26 -9.91
C LEU A 48 -12.90 6.75 -8.73
N ILE A 49 -13.40 6.67 -7.50
CA ILE A 49 -12.74 7.20 -6.31
C ILE A 49 -12.18 6.09 -5.44
N THR A 50 -12.94 5.00 -5.25
CA THR A 50 -12.60 3.97 -4.27
C THR A 50 -11.89 2.78 -4.93
N ASP A 51 -10.66 2.53 -4.50
CA ASP A 51 -9.85 1.37 -4.91
C ASP A 51 -9.64 0.36 -3.77
N SER A 52 -10.02 0.72 -2.54
CA SER A 52 -9.72 -0.07 -1.36
C SER A 52 -10.75 -1.16 -1.10
N GLY A 53 -10.41 -2.40 -1.43
CA GLY A 53 -11.25 -3.58 -1.20
C GLY A 53 -12.40 -3.72 -2.19
N THR A 54 -12.34 -3.03 -3.31
CA THR A 54 -13.36 -3.01 -4.37
C THR A 54 -12.91 -3.72 -5.65
N GLY A 55 -11.64 -4.14 -5.72
CA GLY A 55 -11.09 -4.85 -6.86
C GLY A 55 -11.73 -6.24 -7.08
N ALA A 56 -11.81 -6.65 -8.34
CA ALA A 56 -12.26 -7.99 -8.70
C ALA A 56 -11.19 -9.02 -8.38
N MET A 57 -11.54 -10.03 -7.60
CA MET A 57 -10.66 -11.17 -7.32
C MET A 57 -10.68 -12.17 -8.47
N SER A 58 -9.52 -12.82 -8.71
CA SER A 58 -9.39 -13.87 -9.72
C SER A 58 -10.15 -15.14 -9.33
N ASP A 59 -10.40 -16.01 -10.32
CA ASP A 59 -10.94 -17.34 -10.07
C ASP A 59 -10.03 -18.22 -9.19
N ARG A 60 -8.70 -17.98 -9.23
CA ARG A 60 -7.74 -18.65 -8.36
C ARG A 60 -7.85 -18.15 -6.91
N GLN A 61 -8.07 -16.84 -6.72
CA GLN A 61 -8.32 -16.27 -5.38
C GLN A 61 -9.61 -16.84 -4.79
N TRP A 62 -10.71 -16.91 -5.56
CA TRP A 62 -11.97 -17.54 -5.12
C TRP A 62 -11.77 -19.03 -4.79
N ALA A 63 -11.07 -19.78 -5.63
CA ALA A 63 -10.72 -21.16 -5.33
C ALA A 63 -9.85 -21.28 -4.06
N GLY A 64 -8.89 -20.36 -3.88
CA GLY A 64 -8.05 -20.29 -2.69
C GLY A 64 -8.83 -20.04 -1.42
N MET A 65 -9.87 -19.20 -1.47
CA MET A 65 -10.77 -19.00 -0.33
C MET A 65 -11.47 -20.30 0.07
N MET A 66 -11.91 -21.09 -0.87
CA MET A 66 -12.57 -22.38 -0.59
C MET A 66 -11.63 -23.43 0.03
N LEU A 67 -10.30 -23.25 -0.13
CA LEU A 67 -9.25 -24.12 0.43
C LEU A 67 -8.64 -23.58 1.72
N GLY A 68 -9.06 -22.39 2.17
CA GLY A 68 -8.54 -21.78 3.40
C GLY A 68 -8.95 -22.59 4.62
N ASP A 69 -8.00 -22.82 5.52
CA ASP A 69 -8.22 -23.49 6.79
C ASP A 69 -8.50 -22.47 7.92
N GLU A 70 -9.44 -22.80 8.79
CA GLU A 70 -9.79 -21.97 9.94
C GLU A 70 -9.15 -22.55 11.20
N SER A 71 -8.10 -21.87 11.68
CA SER A 71 -7.38 -22.27 12.89
C SER A 71 -7.03 -21.03 13.72
N TYR A 72 -7.23 -21.10 15.02
CA TYR A 72 -6.83 -20.00 15.93
C TYR A 72 -5.32 -19.73 15.87
N ALA A 73 -4.51 -20.76 15.75
CA ALA A 73 -3.06 -20.63 15.68
C ALA A 73 -2.50 -21.64 14.67
N GLY A 74 -1.50 -21.21 13.90
CA GLY A 74 -0.74 -22.07 13.02
C GLY A 74 -1.50 -22.57 11.78
N ALA A 75 -2.44 -21.78 11.28
CA ALA A 75 -3.14 -22.09 10.03
C ALA A 75 -2.17 -22.31 8.87
N THR A 76 -2.40 -23.31 8.05
CA THR A 76 -1.65 -23.55 6.79
C THR A 76 -1.71 -22.33 5.87
N SER A 77 -2.85 -21.65 5.85
CA SER A 77 -3.07 -20.41 5.08
C SER A 77 -2.14 -19.29 5.52
N PHE A 78 -1.83 -19.18 6.83
CA PHE A 78 -0.84 -18.20 7.32
C PHE A 78 0.56 -18.49 6.79
N PHE A 79 1.01 -19.74 6.85
CA PHE A 79 2.35 -20.08 6.37
C PHE A 79 2.48 -19.86 4.86
N LYS A 80 1.45 -20.19 4.09
CA LYS A 80 1.39 -19.88 2.65
C LYS A 80 1.48 -18.38 2.38
N LEU A 81 0.76 -17.56 3.14
CA LEU A 81 0.83 -16.10 3.03
C LEU A 81 2.24 -15.61 3.39
N LYS A 82 2.80 -16.07 4.51
CA LYS A 82 4.15 -15.75 4.95
C LYS A 82 5.18 -16.07 3.88
N ASP A 83 5.15 -17.29 3.34
CA ASP A 83 6.11 -17.73 2.31
C ASP A 83 5.99 -16.87 1.03
N THR A 84 4.78 -16.50 0.65
CA THR A 84 4.54 -15.62 -0.49
C THR A 84 5.11 -14.23 -0.26
N ILE A 85 4.83 -13.61 0.90
CA ILE A 85 5.38 -12.28 1.24
C ILE A 85 6.90 -12.34 1.27
N THR A 86 7.49 -13.32 1.95
CA THR A 86 8.96 -13.48 2.04
C THR A 86 9.59 -13.63 0.65
N ARG A 87 8.98 -14.43 -0.23
CA ARG A 87 9.48 -14.63 -1.59
C ARG A 87 9.45 -13.36 -2.44
N ILE A 88 8.42 -12.55 -2.29
CA ILE A 88 8.27 -11.29 -3.06
C ILE A 88 9.19 -10.20 -2.49
N THR A 89 9.20 -10.02 -1.17
CA THR A 89 9.81 -8.86 -0.51
C THR A 89 11.19 -9.13 0.08
N GLY A 90 11.49 -10.39 0.42
CA GLY A 90 12.71 -10.78 1.15
C GLY A 90 12.64 -10.50 2.66
N PHE A 91 11.51 -10.07 3.19
CA PHE A 91 11.32 -9.89 4.63
C PHE A 91 10.97 -11.23 5.31
N GLU A 92 11.57 -11.48 6.47
CA GLU A 92 11.42 -12.76 7.19
C GLU A 92 10.33 -12.73 8.26
N TYR A 93 10.13 -11.57 8.88
CA TYR A 93 9.22 -11.40 10.01
C TYR A 93 7.92 -10.78 9.54
N ILE A 94 6.82 -11.54 9.67
CA ILE A 94 5.50 -11.14 9.14
C ILE A 94 4.50 -11.11 10.30
N ILE A 95 3.70 -10.05 10.38
CA ILE A 95 2.54 -9.93 11.27
C ILE A 95 1.32 -9.62 10.38
N PRO A 96 0.35 -10.53 10.25
CA PRO A 96 -0.88 -10.27 9.53
C PRO A 96 -1.76 -9.30 10.32
N THR A 97 -2.60 -8.54 9.62
CA THR A 97 -3.61 -7.66 10.17
C THR A 97 -4.82 -7.62 9.25
N HIS A 98 -6.00 -7.24 9.75
CA HIS A 98 -7.20 -7.22 8.91
C HIS A 98 -7.19 -6.11 7.84
N GLN A 99 -6.36 -5.07 7.99
CA GLN A 99 -6.19 -4.00 7.00
C GLN A 99 -4.94 -3.15 7.28
N GLY A 100 -4.57 -2.27 6.33
CA GLY A 100 -3.34 -1.46 6.42
C GLY A 100 -3.27 -0.54 7.64
N ARG A 101 -4.34 0.20 7.95
CA ARG A 101 -4.36 1.07 9.15
C ARG A 101 -4.17 0.32 10.47
N ALA A 102 -4.52 -0.95 10.49
CA ALA A 102 -4.25 -1.81 11.63
C ALA A 102 -2.76 -2.19 11.71
N ALA A 103 -2.13 -2.46 10.56
CA ALA A 103 -0.69 -2.67 10.48
C ALA A 103 0.09 -1.43 10.97
N GLU A 104 -0.33 -0.23 10.54
CA GLU A 104 0.22 1.03 11.04
C GLU A 104 0.04 1.16 12.55
N ASN A 105 -1.18 0.94 13.07
CA ASN A 105 -1.44 1.05 14.50
C ASN A 105 -0.56 0.11 15.32
N VAL A 106 -0.47 -1.17 14.90
CA VAL A 106 0.33 -2.19 15.60
C VAL A 106 1.82 -1.81 15.59
N LEU A 107 2.38 -1.45 14.43
CA LEU A 107 3.81 -1.15 14.31
C LEU A 107 4.18 0.17 14.99
N PHE A 108 3.36 1.21 14.81
CA PHE A 108 3.64 2.53 15.37
C PHE A 108 3.40 2.60 16.89
N SER A 109 2.60 1.69 17.46
CA SER A 109 2.53 1.56 18.92
C SER A 109 3.85 1.16 19.54
N TYR A 110 4.74 0.53 18.79
CA TYR A 110 6.10 0.22 19.20
C TYR A 110 7.12 1.28 18.77
N LEU A 111 7.00 1.81 17.56
CA LEU A 111 8.05 2.66 16.97
C LEU A 111 7.91 4.16 17.22
N VAL A 112 6.68 4.66 17.48
CA VAL A 112 6.41 6.10 17.54
C VAL A 112 6.05 6.50 18.96
N HIS A 113 6.79 7.47 19.49
CA HIS A 113 6.62 8.02 20.84
C HIS A 113 6.44 9.55 20.77
N GLU A 114 5.94 10.13 21.86
CA GLU A 114 5.82 11.58 22.01
C GLU A 114 7.15 12.28 21.70
N GLY A 115 7.07 13.36 20.92
CA GLY A 115 8.24 14.14 20.50
C GLY A 115 9.02 13.58 19.32
N ASN A 116 8.65 12.39 18.80
CA ASN A 116 9.27 11.88 17.59
C ASN A 116 8.90 12.71 16.36
N ILE A 117 9.77 12.69 15.37
CA ILE A 117 9.56 13.27 14.03
C ILE A 117 9.72 12.16 13.02
N VAL A 118 8.71 11.95 12.16
CA VAL A 118 8.74 10.94 11.11
C VAL A 118 8.75 11.65 9.76
N PRO A 119 9.89 11.79 9.10
CA PRO A 119 9.97 12.37 7.76
C PRO A 119 9.52 11.37 6.69
N GLY A 120 8.86 11.87 5.65
CA GLY A 120 8.40 11.05 4.51
C GLY A 120 7.83 11.87 3.37
N ASN A 121 7.40 11.21 2.32
CA ASN A 121 6.75 11.82 1.16
C ASN A 121 5.22 11.88 1.37
N SER A 122 4.71 12.98 1.90
CA SER A 122 3.24 13.23 2.08
C SER A 122 2.51 12.01 2.67
N HIS A 123 2.62 11.85 3.96
CA HIS A 123 2.01 10.75 4.71
C HIS A 123 0.54 10.54 4.34
N PHE A 124 0.13 9.29 4.21
CA PHE A 124 -1.28 8.95 4.06
C PHE A 124 -2.06 9.36 5.33
N ASP A 125 -3.36 9.63 5.19
CA ASP A 125 -4.19 10.17 6.29
C ASP A 125 -4.11 9.35 7.58
N THR A 126 -4.18 8.03 7.48
CA THR A 126 -4.10 7.15 8.66
C THR A 126 -2.69 7.06 9.21
N THR A 127 -1.67 7.06 8.37
CA THR A 127 -0.25 7.15 8.75
C THR A 127 0.00 8.40 9.57
N LYS A 128 -0.40 9.57 9.03
CA LYS A 128 -0.33 10.85 9.74
C LYS A 128 -1.11 10.82 11.04
N GLY A 129 -2.36 10.32 11.02
CA GLY A 129 -3.21 10.19 12.19
C GLY A 129 -2.59 9.33 13.30
N HIS A 130 -1.94 8.22 12.95
CA HIS A 130 -1.25 7.38 13.93
C HIS A 130 0.02 8.01 14.50
N ILE A 131 0.74 8.80 13.71
CA ILE A 131 1.92 9.55 14.18
C ILE A 131 1.48 10.68 15.11
N GLU A 132 0.60 11.56 14.66
CA GLU A 132 0.15 12.74 15.40
C GLU A 132 -0.68 12.38 16.64
N GLY A 133 -1.47 11.29 16.58
CA GLY A 133 -2.21 10.77 17.73
C GLY A 133 -1.32 10.23 18.85
N ARG A 134 -0.01 10.07 18.59
CA ARG A 134 1.02 9.73 19.59
C ARG A 134 1.86 10.95 19.99
N HIS A 135 1.38 12.15 19.72
CA HIS A 135 2.08 13.41 19.99
C HIS A 135 3.45 13.51 19.30
N ALA A 136 3.57 12.91 18.13
CA ALA A 136 4.72 12.97 17.24
C ALA A 136 4.40 13.84 16.01
N ILE A 137 5.39 14.15 15.20
CA ILE A 137 5.26 15.03 14.02
C ILE A 137 5.43 14.20 12.74
N ALA A 138 4.44 14.22 11.86
CA ALA A 138 4.55 13.72 10.49
C ALA A 138 5.15 14.84 9.60
N LEU A 139 6.43 14.74 9.27
CA LEU A 139 7.16 15.77 8.53
C LEU A 139 7.14 15.48 7.02
N ASP A 140 6.48 16.37 6.25
CA ASP A 140 6.42 16.24 4.78
C ASP A 140 7.73 16.69 4.13
N CYS A 141 8.40 15.75 3.47
CA CYS A 141 9.60 15.95 2.67
C CYS A 141 9.36 15.68 1.18
N THR A 142 8.11 15.77 0.68
CA THR A 142 7.82 15.59 -0.75
C THR A 142 8.45 16.71 -1.58
N ILE A 143 8.81 16.41 -2.82
CA ILE A 143 9.25 17.42 -3.79
C ILE A 143 8.17 18.47 -4.01
N ASP A 144 8.56 19.72 -4.26
CA ASP A 144 7.58 20.83 -4.39
C ASP A 144 6.73 20.72 -5.65
N GLU A 145 7.24 20.08 -6.70
CA GLU A 145 6.54 19.77 -7.94
C GLU A 145 5.28 18.94 -7.74
N ALA A 146 5.21 18.15 -6.66
CA ALA A 146 4.04 17.36 -6.32
C ALA A 146 2.78 18.22 -6.07
N LYS A 147 2.96 19.46 -5.63
CA LYS A 147 1.87 20.42 -5.34
C LYS A 147 1.27 21.04 -6.60
N ASN A 148 2.00 21.00 -7.73
CA ASN A 148 1.51 21.56 -8.98
C ASN A 148 0.78 20.47 -9.79
N THR A 149 -0.54 20.46 -9.73
CA THR A 149 -1.39 19.46 -10.42
C THR A 149 -1.31 19.53 -11.94
N GLN A 150 -0.86 20.67 -12.50
CA GLN A 150 -0.74 20.86 -13.95
C GLN A 150 0.64 20.49 -14.51
N LEU A 151 1.61 20.24 -13.62
CA LEU A 151 2.94 19.87 -14.05
C LEU A 151 3.02 18.35 -14.28
N GLU A 152 3.39 17.95 -15.49
CA GLU A 152 3.60 16.56 -15.87
C GLU A 152 5.08 16.21 -15.77
N ILE A 153 5.47 15.46 -14.73
CA ILE A 153 6.80 14.86 -14.57
C ILE A 153 6.66 13.38 -14.16
N PRO A 154 7.63 12.52 -14.48
CA PRO A 154 7.49 11.07 -14.34
C PRO A 154 7.22 10.57 -12.92
N PHE A 155 7.79 11.22 -11.88
CA PHE A 155 7.83 10.72 -10.50
C PHE A 155 7.55 11.83 -9.48
N LYS A 156 6.32 12.32 -9.45
CA LYS A 156 5.89 13.37 -8.50
C LYS A 156 5.75 12.89 -7.06
N GLY A 157 5.79 11.58 -6.83
CA GLY A 157 5.75 11.00 -5.49
C GLY A 157 7.08 11.03 -4.74
N ASN A 158 8.16 11.49 -5.37
CA ASN A 158 9.51 11.45 -4.80
C ASN A 158 9.64 12.24 -3.49
N VAL A 159 10.51 11.73 -2.62
CA VAL A 159 11.06 12.47 -1.48
C VAL A 159 12.06 13.50 -2.00
N ASP A 160 12.05 14.71 -1.47
CA ASP A 160 13.10 15.72 -1.70
C ASP A 160 14.33 15.37 -0.82
N PRO A 161 15.47 14.99 -1.42
CA PRO A 161 16.65 14.59 -0.67
C PRO A 161 17.19 15.71 0.22
N ALA A 162 17.09 16.99 -0.20
CA ALA A 162 17.57 18.11 0.57
C ALA A 162 16.71 18.37 1.82
N LYS A 163 15.36 18.27 1.69
CA LYS A 163 14.46 18.36 2.83
C LYS A 163 14.68 17.21 3.82
N LEU A 164 14.87 16.00 3.33
CA LEU A 164 15.13 14.82 4.16
C LEU A 164 16.48 14.96 4.89
N GLU A 165 17.54 15.32 4.18
CA GLU A 165 18.86 15.48 4.78
C GLU A 165 18.89 16.60 5.82
N LYS A 166 18.20 17.71 5.56
CA LYS A 166 18.02 18.77 6.53
C LYS A 166 17.31 18.27 7.80
N ALA A 167 16.20 17.55 7.66
CA ALA A 167 15.46 16.98 8.80
C ALA A 167 16.35 16.05 9.64
N LEU A 168 17.12 15.19 8.99
CA LEU A 168 18.03 14.28 9.68
C LEU A 168 19.23 14.99 10.34
N SER A 169 19.74 16.06 9.72
CA SER A 169 20.83 16.85 10.33
C SER A 169 20.41 17.63 11.56
N GLU A 170 19.14 18.08 11.61
CA GLU A 170 18.61 18.88 12.70
C GLU A 170 17.97 18.04 13.82
N TYR A 171 17.35 16.89 13.49
CA TYR A 171 16.48 16.15 14.40
C TYR A 171 16.80 14.65 14.47
N ALA A 172 18.00 14.18 14.12
CA ALA A 172 18.32 12.75 14.04
C ALA A 172 17.87 11.97 15.29
N ASP A 173 18.13 12.50 16.49
CA ASP A 173 17.83 11.79 17.75
C ASP A 173 16.31 11.61 17.98
N CYS A 174 15.48 12.46 17.37
CA CYS A 174 14.02 12.38 17.45
C CYS A 174 13.38 11.58 16.31
N ILE A 175 14.16 11.16 15.29
CA ILE A 175 13.66 10.44 14.13
C ILE A 175 13.84 8.93 14.33
N PRO A 176 12.76 8.16 14.58
CA PRO A 176 12.84 6.71 14.75
C PRO A 176 13.03 5.96 13.43
N PHE A 177 12.43 6.45 12.35
CA PHE A 177 12.54 5.90 10.99
C PHE A 177 12.10 6.95 9.95
N ILE A 178 12.45 6.70 8.70
CA ILE A 178 11.96 7.44 7.53
C ILE A 178 10.84 6.61 6.89
N ILE A 179 9.72 7.22 6.48
CA ILE A 179 8.67 6.51 5.76
C ILE A 179 8.58 6.96 4.31
N VAL A 180 8.43 6.01 3.38
CA VAL A 180 8.17 6.28 1.97
C VAL A 180 6.89 5.58 1.54
N THR A 181 5.91 6.37 1.09
CA THR A 181 4.63 5.88 0.58
C THR A 181 4.73 5.59 -0.92
N ILE A 182 4.50 4.35 -1.31
CA ILE A 182 4.58 3.86 -2.70
C ILE A 182 3.27 3.15 -3.12
N THR A 183 2.52 3.68 -4.14
CA THR A 183 2.66 5.03 -4.69
C THR A 183 2.24 6.10 -3.68
N ASN A 184 2.68 7.35 -3.85
CA ASN A 184 2.30 8.44 -2.95
C ASN A 184 0.82 8.83 -3.16
N ASN A 185 -0.06 8.29 -2.31
CA ASN A 185 -1.50 8.49 -2.40
C ASN A 185 -1.90 9.97 -2.25
N THR A 186 -1.35 10.68 -1.29
CA THR A 186 -1.67 12.08 -0.99
C THR A 186 -1.31 13.03 -2.15
N ALA A 187 -0.28 12.68 -2.93
CA ALA A 187 0.08 13.40 -4.15
C ALA A 187 -0.74 12.96 -5.38
N GLY A 188 -1.84 12.22 -5.20
CA GLY A 188 -2.70 11.72 -6.28
C GLY A 188 -2.23 10.38 -6.87
N GLY A 189 -1.68 9.49 -6.05
CA GLY A 189 -1.18 8.17 -6.50
C GLY A 189 0.11 8.26 -7.31
N GLN A 190 0.88 9.33 -7.14
CA GLN A 190 2.09 9.55 -7.93
C GLN A 190 3.22 8.61 -7.53
N PRO A 191 3.94 8.02 -8.52
CA PRO A 191 4.99 7.06 -8.25
C PRO A 191 6.27 7.70 -7.72
N VAL A 192 7.06 6.85 -7.05
CA VAL A 192 8.42 7.13 -6.57
C VAL A 192 9.41 6.38 -7.45
N SER A 193 10.47 7.05 -7.94
CA SER A 193 11.50 6.43 -8.77
C SER A 193 12.43 5.53 -7.96
N MET A 194 13.02 4.53 -8.61
CA MET A 194 14.06 3.71 -8.00
C MET A 194 15.29 4.54 -7.62
N GLN A 195 15.65 5.50 -8.45
CA GLN A 195 16.74 6.44 -8.16
C GLN A 195 16.48 7.16 -6.85
N ASN A 196 15.28 7.69 -6.64
CA ASN A 196 14.92 8.39 -5.40
C ASN A 196 14.92 7.46 -4.18
N LEU A 197 14.43 6.21 -4.33
CA LEU A 197 14.52 5.22 -3.26
C LEU A 197 15.98 4.94 -2.84
N ARG A 198 16.90 4.89 -3.80
CA ARG A 198 18.35 4.75 -3.51
C ARG A 198 18.94 5.98 -2.82
N GLU A 199 18.54 7.17 -3.22
CA GLU A 199 18.94 8.43 -2.57
C GLU A 199 18.45 8.47 -1.11
N VAL A 200 17.17 8.13 -0.87
CA VAL A 200 16.61 8.02 0.48
C VAL A 200 17.40 7.00 1.31
N ARG A 201 17.71 5.82 0.74
CA ARG A 201 18.51 4.79 1.45
C ARG A 201 19.90 5.30 1.80
N ALA A 202 20.59 5.95 0.85
CA ALA A 202 21.94 6.48 1.09
C ALA A 202 21.96 7.56 2.20
N ILE A 203 20.95 8.45 2.20
CA ILE A 203 20.80 9.45 3.26
C ILE A 203 20.47 8.76 4.60
N ALA A 204 19.57 7.81 4.60
CA ALA A 204 19.20 7.05 5.81
C ALA A 204 20.42 6.32 6.41
N ASP A 205 21.26 5.70 5.58
CA ASP A 205 22.48 5.01 6.01
C ASP A 205 23.49 5.97 6.63
N LYS A 206 23.66 7.16 6.05
CA LYS A 206 24.54 8.21 6.60
C LYS A 206 24.19 8.59 8.04
N TYR A 207 22.89 8.58 8.38
CA TYR A 207 22.40 8.93 9.72
C TYR A 207 22.01 7.68 10.54
N ASN A 208 22.29 6.48 10.04
CA ASN A 208 21.92 5.20 10.68
C ASN A 208 20.44 5.12 11.03
N LYS A 209 19.57 5.51 10.11
CA LYS A 209 18.11 5.47 10.28
C LYS A 209 17.47 4.39 9.42
N PRO A 210 16.52 3.63 9.96
CA PRO A 210 15.77 2.66 9.18
C PRO A 210 14.78 3.33 8.23
N VAL A 211 14.46 2.63 7.13
CA VAL A 211 13.47 3.04 6.13
C VAL A 211 12.29 2.06 6.16
N LEU A 212 11.09 2.59 6.35
CA LEU A 212 9.82 1.87 6.28
C LEU A 212 9.09 2.25 5.00
N PHE A 213 8.53 1.28 4.27
CA PHE A 213 7.63 1.58 3.15
C PHE A 213 6.17 1.42 3.57
N ASP A 214 5.34 2.41 3.28
CA ASP A 214 3.90 2.22 3.12
C ASP A 214 3.66 1.72 1.69
N SER A 215 3.32 0.44 1.55
CA SER A 215 3.44 -0.30 0.30
C SER A 215 2.10 -0.71 -0.30
N ALA A 216 1.04 0.05 -0.02
CA ALA A 216 -0.30 -0.31 -0.48
C ALA A 216 -0.38 -0.56 -2.00
N ARG A 217 0.44 0.15 -2.80
CA ARG A 217 0.48 0.08 -4.28
C ARG A 217 1.90 -0.16 -4.80
N PHE A 218 2.59 -1.13 -4.21
CA PHE A 218 3.98 -1.43 -4.56
C PHE A 218 4.15 -1.95 -6.00
N ALA A 219 3.22 -2.76 -6.49
CA ALA A 219 3.28 -3.32 -7.83
C ALA A 219 2.98 -2.27 -8.90
N GLU A 220 2.04 -1.36 -8.63
CA GLU A 220 1.80 -0.18 -9.46
C GLU A 220 3.07 0.69 -9.52
N ASN A 221 3.70 0.95 -8.39
CA ASN A 221 4.95 1.72 -8.35
C ASN A 221 6.06 1.04 -9.17
N ALA A 222 6.20 -0.29 -9.05
CA ALA A 222 7.15 -1.07 -9.83
C ALA A 222 6.86 -0.99 -11.34
N TYR A 223 5.58 -0.99 -11.72
CA TYR A 223 5.18 -0.82 -13.11
C TYR A 223 5.51 0.58 -13.65
N PHE A 224 5.29 1.64 -12.88
CA PHE A 224 5.70 2.99 -13.27
C PHE A 224 7.22 3.11 -13.42
N ILE A 225 8.00 2.49 -12.54
CA ILE A 225 9.47 2.41 -12.69
C ILE A 225 9.83 1.72 -14.01
N LYS A 226 9.22 0.55 -14.28
CA LYS A 226 9.43 -0.18 -15.54
C LYS A 226 9.16 0.69 -16.77
N MET A 227 8.08 1.45 -16.76
CA MET A 227 7.62 2.24 -17.90
C MET A 227 8.37 3.56 -18.08
N ARG A 228 8.88 4.16 -17.02
CA ARG A 228 9.33 5.56 -17.02
C ARG A 228 10.80 5.76 -16.66
N GLU A 229 11.45 4.77 -16.01
CA GLU A 229 12.85 4.90 -15.56
C GLU A 229 13.79 4.13 -16.49
N GLU A 230 14.86 4.78 -16.94
CA GLU A 230 15.82 4.18 -17.86
C GLU A 230 16.49 2.94 -17.25
N GLY A 231 16.64 1.89 -18.04
CA GLY A 231 17.28 0.63 -17.64
C GLY A 231 16.33 -0.38 -16.95
N TYR A 232 15.04 -0.07 -16.82
CA TYR A 232 14.05 -0.95 -16.18
C TYR A 232 13.09 -1.63 -17.14
N GLN A 233 13.07 -1.25 -18.42
CA GLN A 233 12.11 -1.72 -19.41
C GLN A 233 12.09 -3.24 -19.60
N ASP A 234 13.26 -3.87 -19.50
CA ASP A 234 13.43 -5.31 -19.69
C ASP A 234 13.27 -6.13 -18.40
N LYS A 235 13.24 -5.47 -17.23
CA LYS A 235 13.04 -6.14 -15.95
C LYS A 235 11.57 -6.53 -15.75
N SER A 236 11.34 -7.66 -15.10
CA SER A 236 10.01 -8.07 -14.63
C SER A 236 9.57 -7.21 -13.44
N ILE A 237 8.25 -7.13 -13.22
CA ILE A 237 7.70 -6.47 -12.03
C ILE A 237 8.24 -7.10 -10.74
N LYS A 238 8.44 -8.42 -10.71
CA LYS A 238 9.02 -9.13 -9.56
C LYS A 238 10.44 -8.68 -9.23
N GLU A 239 11.27 -8.53 -10.26
CA GLU A 239 12.66 -8.05 -10.08
C GLU A 239 12.70 -6.61 -9.57
N ILE A 240 11.88 -5.72 -10.15
CA ILE A 240 11.78 -4.32 -9.72
C ILE A 240 11.25 -4.24 -8.28
N THR A 241 10.20 -4.99 -7.97
CA THR A 241 9.62 -5.07 -6.62
C THR A 241 10.66 -5.51 -5.59
N ARG A 242 11.42 -6.56 -5.91
CA ARG A 242 12.48 -7.03 -5.01
C ARG A 242 13.55 -5.98 -4.80
N GLU A 243 13.99 -5.31 -5.86
CA GLU A 243 14.99 -4.25 -5.79
C GLU A 243 14.50 -3.05 -4.93
N MET A 244 13.21 -2.68 -5.03
CA MET A 244 12.63 -1.67 -4.13
C MET A 244 12.70 -2.12 -2.66
N PHE A 245 12.23 -3.32 -2.35
CA PHE A 245 12.19 -3.80 -0.96
C PHE A 245 13.57 -4.08 -0.36
N ASP A 246 14.59 -4.33 -1.18
CA ASP A 246 15.97 -4.45 -0.70
C ASP A 246 16.51 -3.11 -0.16
N LEU A 247 15.89 -1.97 -0.49
CA LEU A 247 16.21 -0.65 0.04
C LEU A 247 15.46 -0.29 1.34
N ALA A 248 14.54 -1.14 1.81
CA ALA A 248 13.76 -0.90 3.01
C ALA A 248 14.10 -1.87 4.15
N ASP A 249 13.89 -1.44 5.37
CA ASP A 249 14.02 -2.28 6.59
C ASP A 249 12.72 -3.01 6.92
N GLY A 250 11.59 -2.51 6.43
CA GLY A 250 10.28 -3.11 6.60
C GLY A 250 9.20 -2.38 5.82
N MET A 251 7.99 -2.89 5.92
CA MET A 251 6.83 -2.33 5.25
C MET A 251 5.55 -2.52 6.07
N THR A 252 4.60 -1.61 5.87
CA THR A 252 3.18 -1.82 6.14
C THR A 252 2.43 -2.00 4.82
N MET A 253 1.40 -2.81 4.81
CA MET A 253 0.62 -3.10 3.62
C MET A 253 -0.87 -3.00 3.89
N SER A 254 -1.57 -2.18 3.11
CA SER A 254 -3.00 -2.32 2.91
C SER A 254 -3.23 -3.24 1.71
N ALA A 255 -3.51 -4.51 1.98
CA ALA A 255 -3.68 -5.52 0.93
C ALA A 255 -4.94 -5.33 0.08
N LYS A 256 -5.83 -4.43 0.52
CA LYS A 256 -7.06 -4.06 -0.19
C LYS A 256 -6.85 -3.28 -1.49
N LYS A 257 -5.60 -3.05 -1.90
CA LYS A 257 -5.15 -2.47 -3.17
C LYS A 257 -4.41 -3.55 -3.96
N ASP A 258 -3.09 -3.52 -3.97
CA ASP A 258 -2.27 -4.46 -4.74
C ASP A 258 -2.32 -5.92 -4.26
N GLY A 259 -2.88 -6.20 -3.09
CA GLY A 259 -3.22 -7.57 -2.69
C GLY A 259 -4.44 -8.15 -3.40
N ILE A 260 -5.21 -7.32 -4.13
CA ILE A 260 -6.42 -7.67 -4.89
C ILE A 260 -7.42 -8.46 -4.02
N VAL A 261 -7.61 -8.03 -2.77
CA VAL A 261 -8.53 -8.65 -1.81
C VAL A 261 -9.47 -7.64 -1.19
N ASN A 262 -10.61 -8.12 -0.69
CA ASN A 262 -11.58 -7.27 0.00
C ASN A 262 -11.20 -7.00 1.47
N MET A 263 -10.33 -7.83 2.05
CA MET A 263 -9.87 -7.76 3.43
C MET A 263 -8.40 -8.13 3.50
N GLY A 264 -7.63 -7.45 4.35
CA GLY A 264 -6.25 -7.83 4.64
C GLY A 264 -5.26 -6.69 4.70
N GLY A 265 -4.24 -6.91 5.47
CA GLY A 265 -3.05 -6.10 5.62
C GLY A 265 -1.96 -6.89 6.34
N PHE A 266 -0.78 -6.36 6.40
CA PHE A 266 0.30 -6.96 7.16
C PHE A 266 1.45 -5.99 7.41
N ILE A 267 2.28 -6.33 8.38
CA ILE A 267 3.62 -5.79 8.58
C ILE A 267 4.60 -6.85 8.09
N ALA A 268 5.62 -6.44 7.34
CA ALA A 268 6.73 -7.30 7.00
C ALA A 268 8.05 -6.55 7.24
N THR A 269 9.06 -7.22 7.83
CA THR A 269 10.32 -6.57 8.18
C THR A 269 11.47 -7.57 8.23
N ARG A 270 12.70 -7.06 7.99
CA ARG A 270 13.94 -7.81 8.26
C ARG A 270 14.47 -7.56 9.68
N ARG A 271 13.89 -6.58 10.40
CA ARG A 271 14.30 -6.22 11.76
C ARG A 271 13.54 -7.05 12.77
N LYS A 272 14.24 -7.96 13.43
CA LYS A 272 13.68 -8.82 14.49
C LYS A 272 13.11 -7.99 15.64
N GLU A 273 13.79 -6.91 16.02
CA GLU A 273 13.35 -6.03 17.11
C GLU A 273 12.01 -5.35 16.81
N TRP A 274 11.70 -5.01 15.55
CA TRP A 274 10.40 -4.46 15.17
C TRP A 274 9.29 -5.51 15.32
N TYR A 275 9.59 -6.73 14.87
CA TYR A 275 8.66 -7.85 15.00
C TYR A 275 8.38 -8.18 16.47
N GLU A 276 9.41 -8.33 17.29
CA GLU A 276 9.26 -8.65 18.72
C GLU A 276 8.52 -7.54 19.47
N GLY A 277 8.82 -6.27 19.19
CA GLY A 277 8.15 -5.13 19.82
C GLY A 277 6.69 -4.97 19.41
N ALA A 278 6.35 -5.28 18.15
CA ALA A 278 4.99 -5.15 17.64
C ALA A 278 4.05 -6.31 18.03
N LYS A 279 4.58 -7.49 18.39
CA LYS A 279 3.79 -8.70 18.70
C LYS A 279 2.69 -8.49 19.74
N GLY A 280 3.04 -7.83 20.85
CA GLY A 280 2.10 -7.56 21.94
C GLY A 280 0.92 -6.70 21.51
N PHE A 281 1.19 -5.70 20.67
CA PHE A 281 0.17 -4.82 20.12
C PHE A 281 -0.71 -5.53 19.09
N CYS A 282 -0.13 -6.43 18.29
CA CYS A 282 -0.92 -7.27 17.38
C CYS A 282 -1.93 -8.11 18.16
N VAL A 283 -1.50 -8.80 19.20
CA VAL A 283 -2.39 -9.62 20.04
C VAL A 283 -3.48 -8.79 20.70
N GLN A 284 -3.14 -7.55 21.11
CA GLN A 284 -4.08 -6.65 21.77
C GLN A 284 -5.15 -6.08 20.82
N TYR A 285 -4.78 -5.72 19.59
CA TYR A 285 -5.63 -4.96 18.68
C TYR A 285 -6.27 -5.80 17.59
N GLU A 286 -5.58 -6.84 17.12
CA GLU A 286 -5.97 -7.62 15.95
C GLU A 286 -6.33 -9.06 16.30
N GLY A 287 -5.40 -9.77 16.89
CA GLY A 287 -5.52 -11.17 17.25
C GLY A 287 -4.18 -11.88 17.31
N TYR A 288 -4.23 -13.21 17.40
CA TYR A 288 -3.00 -13.98 17.51
C TYR A 288 -2.13 -13.85 16.24
N LEU A 289 -0.80 -13.98 16.42
CA LEU A 289 0.22 -13.66 15.41
C LEU A 289 0.12 -14.42 14.09
N THR A 290 -0.61 -15.53 14.07
CA THR A 290 -0.79 -16.36 12.87
C THR A 290 -2.13 -16.17 12.20
N TYR A 291 -2.93 -15.18 12.63
CA TYR A 291 -4.12 -14.77 11.89
C TYR A 291 -4.35 -13.24 11.89
N GLY A 292 -3.99 -12.50 12.96
CA GLY A 292 -4.01 -11.04 12.98
C GLY A 292 -5.36 -10.41 12.59
N GLY A 293 -6.48 -10.93 13.11
CA GLY A 293 -7.82 -10.47 12.75
C GLY A 293 -8.34 -10.93 11.39
N MET A 294 -7.57 -11.75 10.65
CA MET A 294 -7.99 -12.36 9.38
C MET A 294 -8.45 -13.81 9.60
N ASN A 295 -9.22 -14.34 8.68
CA ASN A 295 -9.50 -15.77 8.59
C ASN A 295 -8.57 -16.45 7.57
N GLY A 296 -8.48 -17.78 7.58
CA GLY A 296 -7.62 -18.53 6.67
C GLY A 296 -7.98 -18.34 5.19
N ARG A 297 -9.27 -18.17 4.90
CA ARG A 297 -9.77 -17.92 3.54
C ARG A 297 -9.20 -16.62 2.98
N ASP A 298 -9.25 -15.52 3.74
CA ASP A 298 -8.72 -14.23 3.31
C ASP A 298 -7.19 -14.26 3.18
N MET A 299 -6.48 -14.94 4.09
CA MET A 299 -5.02 -15.14 3.98
C MET A 299 -4.64 -15.91 2.72
N ASN A 300 -5.41 -16.94 2.36
CA ASN A 300 -5.18 -17.72 1.14
C ASN A 300 -5.43 -16.89 -0.12
N ALA A 301 -6.54 -16.13 -0.16
CA ALA A 301 -6.84 -15.22 -1.27
C ALA A 301 -5.75 -14.14 -1.42
N LEU A 302 -5.27 -13.58 -0.30
CA LEU A 302 -4.20 -12.59 -0.29
C LEU A 302 -2.88 -13.16 -0.81
N ALA A 303 -2.50 -14.36 -0.39
CA ALA A 303 -1.28 -15.00 -0.88
C ALA A 303 -1.30 -15.17 -2.42
N ILE A 304 -2.45 -15.54 -2.98
CA ILE A 304 -2.62 -15.69 -4.42
C ILE A 304 -2.61 -14.31 -5.11
N GLY A 305 -3.34 -13.33 -4.56
CA GLY A 305 -3.42 -11.99 -5.14
C GLY A 305 -2.05 -11.28 -5.22
N LEU A 306 -1.22 -11.42 -4.19
CA LEU A 306 0.16 -10.88 -4.20
C LEU A 306 1.01 -11.51 -5.31
N ASP A 307 0.87 -12.81 -5.55
CA ASP A 307 1.57 -13.48 -6.64
C ASP A 307 1.10 -13.00 -8.02
N GLU A 308 -0.20 -12.91 -8.19
CA GLU A 308 -0.81 -12.53 -9.46
C GLU A 308 -0.52 -11.06 -9.80
N ASN A 309 -0.56 -10.17 -8.82
CA ASN A 309 -0.31 -8.75 -9.04
C ASN A 309 1.14 -8.43 -9.44
N THR A 310 2.07 -9.29 -9.09
CA THR A 310 3.46 -9.18 -9.58
C THR A 310 3.66 -9.76 -10.99
N ALA A 311 2.61 -10.34 -11.60
CA ALA A 311 2.61 -10.75 -13.00
C ALA A 311 2.11 -9.58 -13.89
N VAL A 312 2.76 -9.39 -15.03
CA VAL A 312 2.50 -8.26 -15.96
C VAL A 312 1.02 -8.13 -16.37
N SER A 313 0.31 -9.24 -16.52
CA SER A 313 -1.09 -9.26 -16.92
C SER A 313 -2.06 -8.63 -15.90
N TYR A 314 -1.73 -8.68 -14.61
CA TYR A 314 -2.59 -8.11 -13.55
C TYR A 314 -2.29 -6.65 -13.27
N THR A 315 -1.06 -6.23 -13.40
CA THR A 315 -0.66 -4.82 -13.21
C THR A 315 -1.39 -3.89 -14.19
N HIS A 316 -1.72 -4.40 -15.39
CA HIS A 316 -2.53 -3.67 -16.37
C HIS A 316 -4.02 -3.50 -15.97
N LEU A 317 -4.55 -4.30 -15.07
CA LEU A 317 -5.95 -4.23 -14.64
C LEU A 317 -6.20 -3.10 -13.62
N THR A 318 -5.20 -2.78 -12.81
CA THR A 318 -5.32 -1.77 -11.74
C THR A 318 -4.97 -0.37 -12.21
N LEU A 319 -4.09 -0.23 -13.20
CA LEU A 319 -3.60 1.04 -13.72
C LEU A 319 -4.63 1.93 -14.45
N PRO A 320 -5.60 1.41 -15.24
CA PRO A 320 -6.57 2.27 -15.91
C PRO A 320 -7.41 3.12 -14.97
N THR A 321 -7.58 2.69 -13.73
CA THR A 321 -8.37 3.41 -12.72
C THR A 321 -7.65 4.66 -12.19
N ILE A 322 -6.32 4.69 -12.26
CA ILE A 322 -5.50 5.78 -11.69
C ILE A 322 -4.99 6.75 -12.77
N CYS A 323 -4.79 6.27 -13.99
CA CYS A 323 -4.25 7.09 -15.09
C CYS A 323 -5.27 7.95 -15.84
N SER A 324 -6.54 7.92 -15.45
CA SER A 324 -7.61 8.69 -16.10
C SER A 324 -8.07 9.92 -15.31
N VAL A 325 -7.26 10.38 -14.35
CA VAL A 325 -7.49 11.63 -13.59
C VAL A 325 -6.38 12.62 -13.85
#